data_c21d293ea4c1c05daf76647be6cfaf37
#
_entry.id   c21d293ea4c1c05daf76647be6cfaf37
#
_cell.length_a   1.000
_cell.length_b   1.000
_cell.length_c   1.000
_cell.angle_alpha   90.00
_cell.angle_beta   90.00
_cell.angle_gamma   90.00
#
_symmetry.space_group_name_H-M   'P 1'
#
loop_
_entity.id
_entity.type
_entity.pdbx_description
1 polymer ?
#
loop_
_entity_poly.entity_id
_entity_poly.type
_entity_poly.pdbx_seq_one_letter_code
_entity_poly.pdbx_strand_id
1 'polypeptide(L)'
;MAFFSIFAKYLENEKMKHIFMVNTVAGKHSCLNEVKEAISRDTSFSDYEIYTPESASDNTDFIKKYLEEHPNQETRFYACGGDGTANKVASGVVGHPNASMTVLAHGSGNDYIKYYADLETFQDADKVLHGEEHRVDIMKANDRYALNATHFGLDAVVAKAMNKIRRHTIFGGKMCYPFAVVWGFLTGMRTKCTVYADGEKLNDGKICLCTVANGKYVGGSYKCAPKSKNDDGLLEVCLVKPLSRFRFPFLIKTYTEGSHLDNPKFKNLIVYRRAKQVVIEGGKNFCVSLDGEIMEAQRIVVDNMQQAIRFVAPTV
;
A
#
# COMPACT_ATOMS: atom_id res chain seq x y z
N MET A 1 -47.54 16.20 5.69
CA MET A 1 -46.90 15.78 4.42
C MET A 1 -45.37 15.82 4.47
N ALA A 2 -44.70 16.76 5.16
CA ALA A 2 -43.23 16.82 5.25
C ALA A 2 -42.55 15.64 5.98
N PHE A 3 -43.23 15.07 7.00
CA PHE A 3 -42.71 13.94 7.77
C PHE A 3 -42.67 12.61 6.98
N PHE A 4 -43.60 12.40 6.07
CA PHE A 4 -43.62 11.22 5.19
C PHE A 4 -42.55 11.28 4.09
N SER A 5 -42.19 12.49 3.63
CA SER A 5 -41.13 12.65 2.63
C SER A 5 -39.71 12.45 3.22
N ILE A 6 -39.53 12.79 4.50
CA ILE A 6 -38.26 12.55 5.22
C ILE A 6 -38.12 11.06 5.56
N PHE A 7 -39.22 10.38 5.92
CA PHE A 7 -39.23 8.94 6.20
C PHE A 7 -39.08 8.10 4.92
N ALA A 8 -39.66 8.55 3.78
CA ALA A 8 -39.40 7.92 2.48
C ALA A 8 -37.95 8.08 2.02
N LYS A 9 -37.34 9.22 2.28
CA LYS A 9 -35.93 9.45 2.04
C LYS A 9 -35.00 8.62 2.95
N TYR A 10 -35.49 8.22 4.13
CA TYR A 10 -34.78 7.29 5.03
C TYR A 10 -34.95 5.82 4.62
N LEU A 11 -36.03 5.48 3.88
CA LEU A 11 -36.28 4.12 3.35
C LEU A 11 -35.68 3.89 1.97
N GLU A 12 -35.29 4.94 1.24
CA GLU A 12 -34.42 4.91 0.07
C GLU A 12 -32.94 4.99 0.46
N ASN A 13 -32.54 4.60 1.65
CA ASN A 13 -31.17 4.21 1.92
C ASN A 13 -30.90 2.98 1.05
N GLU A 14 -30.42 3.22 -0.17
CA GLU A 14 -29.92 2.16 -1.05
C GLU A 14 -29.01 1.30 -0.18
N LYS A 15 -29.40 0.04 0.02
CA LYS A 15 -28.59 -0.89 0.81
C LYS A 15 -27.19 -0.85 0.25
N MET A 16 -26.18 -0.65 1.12
CA MET A 16 -24.79 -0.67 0.71
C MET A 16 -24.50 -1.96 -0.05
N LYS A 17 -23.94 -1.83 -1.25
CA LYS A 17 -23.44 -2.97 -2.05
C LYS A 17 -22.09 -3.42 -1.50
N HIS A 18 -21.92 -4.71 -1.32
CA HIS A 18 -20.67 -5.31 -0.86
C HIS A 18 -20.05 -6.14 -1.98
N ILE A 19 -18.80 -5.80 -2.40
CA ILE A 19 -18.10 -6.52 -3.46
C ILE A 19 -16.78 -7.07 -2.94
N PHE A 20 -16.67 -8.39 -2.91
CA PHE A 20 -15.48 -9.10 -2.43
C PHE A 20 -14.55 -9.43 -3.61
N MET A 21 -13.40 -8.74 -3.65
CA MET A 21 -12.37 -8.89 -4.67
C MET A 21 -11.41 -10.02 -4.28
N VAL A 22 -11.75 -11.26 -4.62
CA VAL A 22 -11.04 -12.44 -4.12
C VAL A 22 -9.87 -12.82 -5.01
N ASN A 23 -8.65 -12.67 -4.51
CA ASN A 23 -7.44 -13.14 -5.16
C ASN A 23 -7.19 -14.62 -4.84
N THR A 24 -7.54 -15.51 -5.76
CA THR A 24 -7.39 -16.97 -5.59
C THR A 24 -5.95 -17.48 -5.57
N VAL A 25 -4.98 -16.63 -5.99
CA VAL A 25 -3.54 -16.96 -6.02
C VAL A 25 -2.82 -16.47 -4.75
N ALA A 26 -3.47 -15.63 -3.93
CA ALA A 26 -2.90 -15.12 -2.71
C ALA A 26 -3.05 -16.10 -1.54
N GLY A 27 -1.95 -16.35 -0.83
CA GLY A 27 -1.95 -17.14 0.40
C GLY A 27 -1.95 -18.67 0.20
N LYS A 28 -2.03 -19.41 1.30
CA LYS A 28 -2.08 -20.88 1.33
C LYS A 28 -3.51 -21.43 1.23
N HIS A 29 -4.51 -20.64 1.55
CA HIS A 29 -5.92 -20.99 1.53
C HIS A 29 -6.70 -19.86 0.83
N SER A 30 -7.72 -20.22 0.08
CA SER A 30 -8.64 -19.24 -0.51
C SER A 30 -9.52 -18.64 0.60
N CYS A 31 -9.52 -17.32 0.74
CA CYS A 31 -10.42 -16.62 1.66
C CYS A 31 -11.90 -16.72 1.25
N LEU A 32 -12.19 -17.35 0.11
CA LEU A 32 -13.54 -17.46 -0.44
C LEU A 32 -14.52 -18.16 0.50
N ASN A 33 -14.09 -19.25 1.15
CA ASN A 33 -14.94 -19.99 2.06
C ASN A 33 -15.21 -19.20 3.34
N GLU A 34 -14.18 -18.54 3.90
CA GLU A 34 -14.29 -17.69 5.08
C GLU A 34 -15.28 -16.53 4.85
N VAL A 35 -15.17 -15.87 3.68
CA VAL A 35 -16.10 -14.80 3.27
C VAL A 35 -17.53 -15.33 3.18
N LYS A 36 -17.75 -16.48 2.52
CA LYS A 36 -19.09 -17.09 2.39
C LYS A 36 -19.68 -17.48 3.73
N GLU A 37 -18.87 -18.03 4.63
CA GLU A 37 -19.32 -18.39 5.97
C GLU A 37 -19.68 -17.17 6.81
N ALA A 38 -18.86 -16.10 6.79
CA ALA A 38 -19.15 -14.86 7.51
C ALA A 38 -20.45 -14.20 7.01
N ILE A 39 -20.63 -14.07 5.70
CA ILE A 39 -21.85 -13.51 5.10
C ILE A 39 -23.08 -14.37 5.44
N SER A 40 -22.93 -15.70 5.46
CA SER A 40 -24.09 -16.58 5.77
C SER A 40 -24.59 -16.46 7.21
N ARG A 41 -23.73 -16.00 8.12
CA ARG A 41 -24.08 -15.75 9.53
C ARG A 41 -24.78 -14.41 9.75
N ASP A 42 -24.58 -13.45 8.85
CA ASP A 42 -25.08 -12.09 9.00
C ASP A 42 -26.00 -11.68 7.86
N THR A 43 -27.30 -11.64 8.15
CA THR A 43 -28.36 -11.30 7.18
C THR A 43 -28.33 -9.82 6.74
N SER A 44 -27.57 -8.96 7.41
CA SER A 44 -27.38 -7.55 6.99
C SER A 44 -26.65 -7.43 5.65
N PHE A 45 -25.83 -8.42 5.28
CA PHE A 45 -25.12 -8.52 4.01
C PHE A 45 -25.95 -9.21 2.91
N SER A 46 -27.17 -8.71 2.68
CA SER A 46 -28.09 -9.32 1.69
C SER A 46 -27.78 -8.94 0.25
N ASP A 47 -27.06 -7.82 0.00
CA ASP A 47 -26.64 -7.36 -1.33
C ASP A 47 -25.12 -7.43 -1.47
N TYR A 48 -24.63 -8.59 -1.91
CA TYR A 48 -23.22 -8.80 -2.10
C TYR A 48 -22.89 -9.49 -3.43
N GLU A 49 -21.65 -9.29 -3.86
CA GLU A 49 -21.06 -9.95 -5.03
C GLU A 49 -19.66 -10.44 -4.70
N ILE A 50 -19.29 -11.58 -5.24
CA ILE A 50 -17.92 -12.12 -5.15
C ILE A 50 -17.30 -12.08 -6.54
N TYR A 51 -16.31 -11.23 -6.70
CA TYR A 51 -15.55 -11.08 -7.94
C TYR A 51 -14.19 -11.78 -7.82
N THR A 52 -13.88 -12.64 -8.77
CA THR A 52 -12.61 -13.34 -8.85
C THR A 52 -11.89 -12.89 -10.13
N PRO A 53 -10.84 -12.05 -10.03
CA PRO A 53 -10.15 -11.53 -11.18
C PRO A 53 -9.33 -12.61 -11.88
N GLU A 54 -9.26 -12.56 -13.21
CA GLU A 54 -8.38 -13.41 -14.01
C GLU A 54 -6.92 -12.96 -13.93
N SER A 55 -6.70 -11.65 -13.76
CA SER A 55 -5.38 -11.03 -13.56
C SER A 55 -5.39 -9.98 -12.45
N ALA A 56 -4.21 -9.59 -11.96
CA ALA A 56 -4.10 -8.58 -10.90
C ALA A 56 -4.58 -7.19 -11.33
N SER A 57 -4.52 -6.83 -12.63
CA SER A 57 -5.00 -5.55 -13.16
C SER A 57 -6.51 -5.45 -13.20
N ASP A 58 -7.20 -6.57 -13.36
CA ASP A 58 -8.64 -6.64 -13.56
C ASP A 58 -9.43 -6.04 -12.39
N ASN A 59 -8.88 -6.12 -11.18
CA ASN A 59 -9.50 -5.51 -9.99
C ASN A 59 -9.75 -4.00 -10.17
N THR A 60 -8.74 -3.26 -10.60
CA THR A 60 -8.84 -1.80 -10.76
C THR A 60 -9.81 -1.43 -11.88
N ASP A 61 -9.74 -2.12 -13.01
CA ASP A 61 -10.57 -1.85 -14.18
C ASP A 61 -12.03 -2.23 -13.92
N PHE A 62 -12.28 -3.35 -13.26
CA PHE A 62 -13.61 -3.75 -12.81
C PHE A 62 -14.24 -2.70 -11.89
N ILE A 63 -13.50 -2.25 -10.85
CA ILE A 63 -14.02 -1.29 -9.87
C ILE A 63 -14.38 0.04 -10.55
N LYS A 64 -13.51 0.58 -11.39
CA LYS A 64 -13.75 1.83 -12.11
C LYS A 64 -15.00 1.72 -12.99
N LYS A 65 -15.09 0.67 -13.79
CA LYS A 65 -16.26 0.42 -14.65
C LYS A 65 -17.53 0.28 -13.82
N TYR A 66 -17.49 -0.50 -12.74
CA TYR A 66 -18.63 -0.68 -11.84
C TYR A 66 -19.13 0.65 -11.28
N LEU A 67 -18.22 1.49 -10.77
CA LEU A 67 -18.57 2.79 -10.17
C LEU A 67 -19.05 3.81 -11.21
N GLU A 68 -18.57 3.75 -12.45
CA GLU A 68 -19.09 4.55 -13.58
C GLU A 68 -20.54 4.14 -13.95
N GLU A 69 -20.82 2.84 -13.91
CA GLU A 69 -22.17 2.30 -14.22
C GLU A 69 -23.17 2.51 -13.05
N HIS A 70 -22.66 2.66 -11.80
CA HIS A 70 -23.48 2.79 -10.59
C HIS A 70 -23.08 4.03 -9.75
N PRO A 71 -23.19 5.26 -10.30
CA PRO A 71 -22.62 6.48 -9.69
C PRO A 71 -23.30 6.90 -8.37
N ASN A 72 -24.50 6.41 -8.08
CA ASN A 72 -25.26 6.74 -6.87
C ASN A 72 -25.31 5.59 -5.85
N GLN A 73 -24.75 4.41 -6.18
CA GLN A 73 -24.75 3.24 -5.32
C GLN A 73 -23.60 3.32 -4.31
N GLU A 74 -23.92 3.40 -3.02
CA GLU A 74 -22.93 3.22 -1.94
C GLU A 74 -22.36 1.80 -2.02
N THR A 75 -21.06 1.68 -2.23
CA THR A 75 -20.41 0.39 -2.46
C THR A 75 -19.16 0.25 -1.60
N ARG A 76 -19.03 -0.90 -0.93
CA ARG A 76 -17.81 -1.27 -0.20
C ARG A 76 -17.10 -2.41 -0.90
N PHE A 77 -15.82 -2.17 -1.24
CA PHE A 77 -14.95 -3.16 -1.87
C PHE A 77 -14.05 -3.81 -0.81
N TYR A 78 -14.03 -5.12 -0.78
CA TYR A 78 -13.23 -5.92 0.14
C TYR A 78 -12.02 -6.49 -0.62
N ALA A 79 -10.83 -6.00 -0.33
CA ALA A 79 -9.58 -6.54 -0.88
C ALA A 79 -9.20 -7.84 -0.18
N CYS A 80 -9.69 -8.96 -0.69
CA CYS A 80 -9.42 -10.30 -0.14
C CYS A 80 -8.11 -10.83 -0.70
N GLY A 81 -6.99 -10.48 -0.04
CA GLY A 81 -5.65 -10.80 -0.51
C GLY A 81 -4.54 -10.11 0.29
N GLY A 82 -3.42 -9.81 -0.35
CA GLY A 82 -2.28 -9.09 0.24
C GLY A 82 -2.19 -7.63 -0.21
N ASP A 83 -1.04 -6.98 0.09
CA ASP A 83 -0.78 -5.56 -0.22
C ASP A 83 -1.03 -5.20 -1.69
N GLY A 84 -0.67 -6.08 -2.62
CA GLY A 84 -0.94 -5.86 -4.05
C GLY A 84 -2.43 -5.82 -4.38
N THR A 85 -3.26 -6.68 -3.77
CA THR A 85 -4.72 -6.65 -3.94
C THR A 85 -5.30 -5.38 -3.32
N ALA A 86 -4.85 -5.01 -2.11
CA ALA A 86 -5.26 -3.79 -1.43
C ALA A 86 -4.95 -2.55 -2.28
N ASN A 87 -3.75 -2.46 -2.87
CA ASN A 87 -3.37 -1.34 -3.73
C ASN A 87 -4.20 -1.25 -5.02
N LYS A 88 -4.55 -2.39 -5.65
CA LYS A 88 -5.41 -2.40 -6.84
C LYS A 88 -6.83 -1.95 -6.52
N VAL A 89 -7.39 -2.38 -5.38
CA VAL A 89 -8.69 -1.92 -4.93
C VAL A 89 -8.65 -0.43 -4.61
N ALA A 90 -7.64 0.05 -3.86
CA ALA A 90 -7.44 1.47 -3.59
C ALA A 90 -7.36 2.31 -4.88
N SER A 91 -6.60 1.82 -5.88
CA SER A 91 -6.47 2.47 -7.19
C SER A 91 -7.79 2.53 -7.98
N GLY A 92 -8.72 1.64 -7.70
CA GLY A 92 -10.04 1.63 -8.31
C GLY A 92 -11.02 2.59 -7.64
N VAL A 93 -11.00 2.68 -6.30
CA VAL A 93 -11.96 3.49 -5.53
C VAL A 93 -11.57 4.96 -5.38
N VAL A 94 -10.30 5.30 -5.64
CA VAL A 94 -9.81 6.69 -5.51
C VAL A 94 -10.62 7.66 -6.37
N GLY A 95 -11.08 8.76 -5.76
CA GLY A 95 -11.88 9.77 -6.44
C GLY A 95 -13.39 9.47 -6.53
N HIS A 96 -13.86 8.34 -6.01
CA HIS A 96 -15.27 7.98 -5.98
C HIS A 96 -15.84 8.14 -4.56
N PRO A 97 -16.63 9.19 -4.29
CA PRO A 97 -17.12 9.50 -2.93
C PRO A 97 -18.12 8.47 -2.40
N ASN A 98 -18.79 7.73 -3.29
CA ASN A 98 -19.73 6.64 -2.98
C ASN A 98 -19.06 5.27 -2.81
N ALA A 99 -17.70 5.22 -2.86
CA ALA A 99 -16.97 3.99 -2.69
C ALA A 99 -16.13 3.98 -1.41
N SER A 100 -16.19 2.88 -0.66
CA SER A 100 -15.27 2.60 0.45
C SER A 100 -14.53 1.29 0.20
N MET A 101 -13.42 1.07 0.91
CA MET A 101 -12.68 -0.18 0.85
C MET A 101 -12.24 -0.68 2.22
N THR A 102 -12.01 -1.98 2.31
CA THR A 102 -11.34 -2.63 3.43
C THR A 102 -10.44 -3.77 2.93
N VAL A 103 -9.72 -4.40 3.84
CA VAL A 103 -8.81 -5.52 3.53
C VAL A 103 -9.19 -6.73 4.36
N LEU A 104 -9.35 -7.89 3.73
CA LEU A 104 -9.32 -9.20 4.37
C LEU A 104 -7.96 -9.84 4.07
N ALA A 105 -7.09 -9.90 5.07
CA ALA A 105 -5.65 -10.04 4.89
C ALA A 105 -5.21 -11.49 4.73
N HIS A 106 -4.85 -11.90 3.51
CA HIS A 106 -4.34 -13.23 3.16
C HIS A 106 -2.98 -13.19 2.45
N GLY A 107 -2.30 -12.05 2.45
CA GLY A 107 -0.97 -11.87 1.87
C GLY A 107 0.17 -12.27 2.81
N SER A 108 1.40 -12.22 2.30
CA SER A 108 2.60 -12.50 3.08
C SER A 108 3.15 -11.28 3.84
N GLY A 109 2.87 -10.06 3.38
CA GLY A 109 3.34 -8.80 3.97
C GLY A 109 2.27 -8.15 4.84
N ASN A 110 1.16 -7.79 4.21
CA ASN A 110 0.01 -7.12 4.79
C ASN A 110 0.44 -5.87 5.59
N ASP A 111 1.26 -5.04 4.94
CA ASP A 111 1.99 -3.97 5.63
C ASP A 111 1.11 -2.78 5.97
N TYR A 112 0.17 -2.40 5.09
CA TYR A 112 -0.70 -1.26 5.30
C TYR A 112 -1.61 -1.42 6.52
N ILE A 113 -2.21 -2.59 6.70
CA ILE A 113 -3.16 -2.87 7.79
C ILE A 113 -2.55 -2.77 9.19
N LYS A 114 -1.22 -2.98 9.31
CA LYS A 114 -0.48 -2.84 10.59
C LYS A 114 -0.49 -1.43 11.16
N TYR A 115 -1.00 -0.47 10.40
CA TYR A 115 -1.28 0.86 10.89
C TYR A 115 -2.42 0.87 11.91
N TYR A 116 -3.42 -0.01 11.74
CA TYR A 116 -4.68 -0.03 12.49
C TYR A 116 -4.71 -1.13 13.55
N ALA A 117 -4.42 -2.38 13.14
CA ALA A 117 -4.51 -3.54 14.01
C ALA A 117 -3.51 -4.63 13.60
N ASP A 118 -3.50 -5.72 14.34
CA ASP A 118 -2.72 -6.90 14.03
C ASP A 118 -3.32 -7.71 12.84
N LEU A 119 -2.55 -8.69 12.39
CA LEU A 119 -2.95 -9.52 11.26
C LEU A 119 -4.20 -10.35 11.55
N GLU A 120 -4.32 -10.89 12.77
CA GLU A 120 -5.43 -11.77 13.18
C GLU A 120 -6.77 -11.02 13.11
N THR A 121 -6.78 -9.75 13.53
CA THR A 121 -7.96 -8.88 13.44
C THR A 121 -8.40 -8.65 11.99
N PHE A 122 -7.47 -8.48 11.05
CA PHE A 122 -7.79 -8.34 9.63
C PHE A 122 -8.01 -9.66 8.87
N GLN A 123 -7.79 -10.79 9.52
CA GLN A 123 -8.16 -12.12 9.03
C GLN A 123 -9.54 -12.58 9.54
N ASP A 124 -10.06 -11.93 10.58
CA ASP A 124 -11.40 -12.17 11.10
C ASP A 124 -12.43 -11.48 10.20
N ALA A 125 -13.12 -12.25 9.39
CA ALA A 125 -14.10 -11.72 8.44
C ALA A 125 -15.24 -10.99 9.15
N ASP A 126 -15.74 -11.47 10.30
CA ASP A 126 -16.80 -10.82 11.05
C ASP A 126 -16.39 -9.42 11.54
N LYS A 127 -15.15 -9.25 12.01
CA LYS A 127 -14.61 -7.94 12.41
C LYS A 127 -14.43 -6.99 11.23
N VAL A 128 -13.93 -7.51 10.09
CA VAL A 128 -13.72 -6.71 8.87
C VAL A 128 -15.04 -6.21 8.28
N LEU A 129 -16.10 -7.00 8.35
CA LEU A 129 -17.43 -6.61 7.87
C LEU A 129 -17.99 -5.41 8.66
N HIS A 130 -17.73 -5.32 9.97
CA HIS A 130 -18.29 -4.33 10.89
C HIS A 130 -17.34 -3.23 11.33
N GLY A 131 -16.28 -2.97 10.58
CA GLY A 131 -15.26 -1.98 10.92
C GLY A 131 -15.74 -0.52 10.84
N GLU A 132 -14.93 0.40 11.37
CA GLU A 132 -15.15 1.84 11.32
C GLU A 132 -14.51 2.49 10.10
N GLU A 133 -15.18 3.48 9.51
CA GLU A 133 -14.70 4.19 8.33
C GLU A 133 -13.77 5.35 8.70
N HIS A 134 -12.63 5.42 8.01
CA HIS A 134 -11.63 6.49 8.10
C HIS A 134 -11.40 7.10 6.73
N ARG A 135 -11.23 8.42 6.67
CA ARG A 135 -10.74 9.11 5.49
C ARG A 135 -9.22 9.04 5.48
N VAL A 136 -8.63 8.45 4.45
CA VAL A 136 -7.17 8.25 4.39
C VAL A 136 -6.57 8.80 3.10
N ASP A 137 -5.32 9.16 3.21
CA ASP A 137 -4.51 9.65 2.11
C ASP A 137 -4.10 8.49 1.17
N ILE A 138 -3.81 8.82 -0.08
CA ILE A 138 -3.17 7.92 -1.03
C ILE A 138 -2.12 8.67 -1.83
N MET A 139 -1.02 8.01 -2.14
CA MET A 139 0.02 8.56 -3.00
C MET A 139 -0.35 8.41 -4.47
N LYS A 140 -0.15 9.47 -5.27
CA LYS A 140 -0.18 9.42 -6.72
C LYS A 140 1.23 9.61 -7.26
N ALA A 141 1.81 8.55 -7.82
CA ALA A 141 3.13 8.55 -8.44
C ALA A 141 2.99 8.58 -9.97
N ASN A 142 3.12 9.75 -10.58
CA ASN A 142 2.77 10.02 -11.98
C ASN A 142 1.31 9.62 -12.28
N ASP A 143 1.12 8.51 -13.02
CA ASP A 143 -0.18 7.95 -13.42
C ASP A 143 -0.65 6.77 -12.56
N ARG A 144 0.13 6.38 -11.54
CA ARG A 144 -0.15 5.23 -10.68
C ARG A 144 -0.41 5.66 -9.24
N TYR A 145 -1.08 4.78 -8.49
CA TYR A 145 -1.33 4.99 -7.07
C TYR A 145 -0.55 4.00 -6.20
N ALA A 146 -0.20 4.44 -5.00
CA ALA A 146 0.36 3.59 -3.96
C ALA A 146 -0.30 3.93 -2.62
N LEU A 147 -0.86 2.91 -1.97
CA LEU A 147 -1.60 3.07 -0.71
C LEU A 147 -0.66 3.20 0.48
N ASN A 148 0.42 2.40 0.50
CA ASN A 148 1.31 2.25 1.64
C ASN A 148 2.63 3.01 1.47
N ALA A 149 3.45 2.65 0.46
CA ALA A 149 4.78 3.26 0.33
C ALA A 149 5.38 3.15 -1.08
N THR A 150 6.21 4.12 -1.41
CA THR A 150 7.07 4.14 -2.58
C THR A 150 8.54 4.03 -2.14
N HIS A 151 9.27 3.06 -2.69
CA HIS A 151 10.66 2.77 -2.33
C HIS A 151 11.58 2.87 -3.54
N PHE A 152 12.78 3.38 -3.31
CA PHE A 152 13.82 3.42 -4.35
C PHE A 152 15.22 3.38 -3.75
N GLY A 153 16.21 3.13 -4.61
CA GLY A 153 17.56 2.80 -4.19
C GLY A 153 17.73 1.30 -4.00
N LEU A 154 18.35 0.89 -2.90
CA LEU A 154 18.60 -0.52 -2.59
C LEU A 154 17.34 -1.39 -2.68
N ASP A 155 16.23 -0.93 -2.11
CA ASP A 155 14.98 -1.68 -2.04
C ASP A 155 14.40 -1.96 -3.44
N ALA A 156 14.39 -0.95 -4.32
CA ALA A 156 13.92 -1.13 -5.70
C ALA A 156 14.85 -2.04 -6.51
N VAL A 157 16.16 -1.99 -6.28
CA VAL A 157 17.13 -2.91 -6.91
C VAL A 157 16.88 -4.35 -6.48
N VAL A 158 16.63 -4.59 -5.19
CA VAL A 158 16.26 -5.91 -4.65
C VAL A 158 14.94 -6.38 -5.25
N ALA A 159 13.91 -5.54 -5.26
CA ALA A 159 12.61 -5.89 -5.82
C ALA A 159 12.69 -6.24 -7.33
N LYS A 160 13.43 -5.43 -8.10
CA LYS A 160 13.68 -5.69 -9.53
C LYS A 160 14.44 -7.01 -9.75
N ALA A 161 15.47 -7.29 -8.93
CA ALA A 161 16.21 -8.53 -8.98
C ALA A 161 15.33 -9.74 -8.64
N MET A 162 14.49 -9.65 -7.60
CA MET A 162 13.51 -10.69 -7.25
C MET A 162 12.57 -10.99 -8.40
N ASN A 163 11.97 -9.95 -9.01
CA ASN A 163 11.05 -10.12 -10.12
C ASN A 163 11.73 -10.79 -11.33
N LYS A 164 12.99 -10.44 -11.62
CA LYS A 164 13.78 -11.07 -12.69
C LYS A 164 14.06 -12.55 -12.39
N ILE A 165 14.54 -12.85 -11.18
CA ILE A 165 14.86 -14.24 -10.76
C ILE A 165 13.60 -15.10 -10.80
N ARG A 166 12.47 -14.60 -10.26
CA ARG A 166 11.19 -15.31 -10.23
C ARG A 166 10.69 -15.71 -11.63
N ARG A 167 10.96 -14.87 -12.66
CA ARG A 167 10.57 -15.15 -14.06
C ARG A 167 11.46 -16.20 -14.76
N HIS A 168 12.68 -16.42 -14.27
CA HIS A 168 13.69 -17.23 -14.96
C HIS A 168 14.10 -18.50 -14.20
N THR A 169 13.57 -18.76 -13.00
CA THR A 169 13.93 -19.94 -12.22
C THR A 169 12.72 -20.81 -11.91
N ILE A 170 12.89 -22.12 -12.22
CA ILE A 170 11.94 -23.19 -11.84
C ILE A 170 12.08 -23.53 -10.34
N PHE A 171 13.17 -23.09 -9.69
CA PHE A 171 13.43 -23.31 -8.27
C PHE A 171 12.63 -22.29 -7.43
N GLY A 172 11.64 -22.77 -6.68
CA GLY A 172 10.63 -22.03 -5.95
C GLY A 172 11.17 -20.86 -5.08
N GLY A 173 10.32 -19.86 -4.90
CA GLY A 173 10.57 -18.51 -4.42
C GLY A 173 11.35 -18.32 -3.11
N LYS A 174 11.60 -19.35 -2.30
CA LYS A 174 12.34 -19.23 -1.03
C LYS A 174 13.80 -18.79 -1.20
N MET A 175 14.47 -19.22 -2.31
CA MET A 175 15.87 -18.89 -2.58
C MET A 175 16.05 -17.58 -3.36
N CYS A 176 15.00 -17.05 -4.01
CA CYS A 176 15.08 -15.82 -4.79
C CYS A 176 15.40 -14.60 -3.93
N TYR A 177 14.82 -14.53 -2.74
CA TYR A 177 14.98 -13.39 -1.83
C TYR A 177 16.43 -13.21 -1.35
N PRO A 178 17.12 -14.23 -0.78
CA PRO A 178 18.51 -14.08 -0.37
C PRO A 178 19.44 -13.64 -1.51
N PHE A 179 19.28 -14.21 -2.70
CA PHE A 179 20.09 -13.82 -3.87
C PHE A 179 19.81 -12.37 -4.30
N ALA A 180 18.55 -11.95 -4.32
CA ALA A 180 18.20 -10.58 -4.66
C ALA A 180 18.73 -9.56 -3.64
N VAL A 181 18.71 -9.90 -2.35
CA VAL A 181 19.29 -9.08 -1.27
C VAL A 181 20.80 -8.96 -1.43
N VAL A 182 21.51 -10.07 -1.67
CA VAL A 182 22.96 -10.04 -1.92
C VAL A 182 23.28 -9.20 -3.15
N TRP A 183 22.54 -9.37 -4.24
CA TRP A 183 22.70 -8.57 -5.46
C TRP A 183 22.49 -7.08 -5.20
N GLY A 184 21.38 -6.73 -4.52
CA GLY A 184 21.08 -5.35 -4.12
C GLY A 184 22.17 -4.76 -3.24
N PHE A 185 22.66 -5.53 -2.26
CA PHE A 185 23.75 -5.12 -1.38
C PHE A 185 25.06 -4.86 -2.12
N LEU A 186 25.33 -5.60 -3.20
CA LEU A 186 26.51 -5.40 -4.03
C LEU A 186 26.38 -4.21 -4.98
N THR A 187 25.18 -3.95 -5.51
CA THR A 187 24.96 -2.99 -6.62
C THR A 187 24.12 -1.77 -6.25
N GLY A 188 23.22 -1.87 -5.26
CA GLY A 188 22.19 -0.86 -4.94
C GLY A 188 22.57 0.18 -3.89
N MET A 189 23.70 0.02 -3.17
CA MET A 189 24.08 0.88 -2.04
C MET A 189 24.42 2.34 -2.40
N ARG A 190 24.50 2.69 -3.69
CA ARG A 190 24.84 4.03 -4.21
C ARG A 190 24.04 4.35 -5.46
N THR A 191 22.72 4.35 -5.35
CA THR A 191 21.82 4.69 -6.46
C THR A 191 21.92 6.18 -6.78
N LYS A 192 22.08 6.50 -8.08
CA LYS A 192 22.13 7.89 -8.55
C LYS A 192 20.72 8.42 -8.75
N CYS A 193 20.33 9.39 -7.95
CA CYS A 193 19.12 10.17 -8.12
C CYS A 193 19.20 11.45 -7.27
N THR A 194 18.35 12.43 -7.60
CA THR A 194 18.12 13.61 -6.78
C THR A 194 16.68 13.60 -6.30
N VAL A 195 16.48 13.90 -5.03
CA VAL A 195 15.17 13.90 -4.37
C VAL A 195 14.87 15.30 -3.87
N TYR A 196 13.66 15.76 -4.16
CA TYR A 196 13.13 17.03 -3.68
C TYR A 196 11.85 16.77 -2.87
N ALA A 197 11.68 17.46 -1.76
CA ALA A 197 10.47 17.46 -0.95
C ALA A 197 9.93 18.89 -0.90
N ASP A 198 8.74 19.13 -1.43
CA ASP A 198 8.13 20.47 -1.59
C ASP A 198 9.11 21.50 -2.19
N GLY A 199 9.91 21.07 -3.18
CA GLY A 199 10.93 21.89 -3.86
C GLY A 199 12.28 21.98 -3.14
N GLU A 200 12.40 21.55 -1.88
CA GLU A 200 13.68 21.49 -1.16
C GLU A 200 14.50 20.26 -1.61
N LYS A 201 15.74 20.49 -2.06
CA LYS A 201 16.66 19.41 -2.45
C LYS A 201 17.19 18.68 -1.21
N LEU A 202 17.03 17.36 -1.16
CA LEU A 202 17.38 16.56 0.03
C LEU A 202 18.74 15.87 -0.04
N ASN A 203 19.34 15.70 -1.24
CA ASN A 203 20.58 14.95 -1.39
C ASN A 203 21.46 15.44 -2.55
N ASP A 204 22.73 15.03 -2.54
CA ASP A 204 23.74 15.39 -3.55
C ASP A 204 23.96 14.25 -4.57
N GLY A 205 22.88 13.83 -5.25
CA GLY A 205 22.90 12.95 -6.42
C GLY A 205 23.13 11.47 -6.15
N LYS A 206 23.28 11.02 -4.90
CA LYS A 206 23.37 9.59 -4.53
C LYS A 206 22.68 9.31 -3.21
N ILE A 207 22.02 8.15 -3.17
CA ILE A 207 21.36 7.62 -1.97
C ILE A 207 21.73 6.15 -1.77
N CYS A 208 21.57 5.63 -0.56
CA CYS A 208 21.49 4.19 -0.30
C CYS A 208 20.07 3.70 -0.59
N LEU A 209 19.10 4.23 0.11
CA LEU A 209 17.67 3.96 -0.07
C LEU A 209 16.87 5.21 0.29
N CYS A 210 15.65 5.27 -0.23
CA CYS A 210 14.68 6.26 0.20
C CYS A 210 13.29 5.62 0.19
N THR A 211 12.53 5.91 1.24
CA THR A 211 11.12 5.58 1.38
C THR A 211 10.32 6.86 1.38
N VAL A 212 9.30 6.93 0.54
CA VAL A 212 8.20 7.90 0.61
C VAL A 212 6.99 7.12 1.06
N ALA A 213 6.49 7.40 2.26
CA ALA A 213 5.51 6.55 2.91
C ALA A 213 4.26 7.32 3.33
N ASN A 214 3.14 6.62 3.25
CA ASN A 214 1.86 6.94 3.85
C ASN A 214 1.55 5.99 5.03
N GLY A 215 1.99 4.72 4.93
CA GLY A 215 1.95 3.75 6.02
C GLY A 215 3.25 3.70 6.84
N LYS A 216 3.27 2.84 7.85
CA LYS A 216 4.41 2.72 8.81
C LYS A 216 5.38 1.59 8.46
N TYR A 217 4.89 0.51 7.84
CA TYR A 217 5.62 -0.75 7.66
C TYR A 217 5.81 -1.10 6.20
N VAL A 218 6.90 -1.82 5.92
CA VAL A 218 7.21 -2.39 4.60
C VAL A 218 7.93 -3.71 4.73
N GLY A 219 7.80 -4.56 3.71
CA GLY A 219 8.51 -5.84 3.64
C GLY A 219 8.20 -6.78 4.80
N GLY A 220 7.01 -6.67 5.38
CA GLY A 220 6.50 -7.50 6.45
C GLY A 220 6.97 -7.12 7.86
N SER A 221 8.14 -6.50 8.00
CA SER A 221 8.76 -6.31 9.33
C SER A 221 9.42 -4.95 9.56
N TYR A 222 9.75 -4.22 8.48
CA TYR A 222 10.53 -2.99 8.60
C TYR A 222 9.62 -1.80 8.88
N LYS A 223 9.80 -1.16 10.03
CA LYS A 223 9.07 0.05 10.43
C LYS A 223 9.75 1.30 9.84
N CYS A 224 9.66 1.47 8.54
CA CYS A 224 10.40 2.47 7.77
C CYS A 224 9.97 3.91 8.03
N ALA A 225 8.71 4.13 8.37
CA ALA A 225 8.14 5.45 8.67
C ALA A 225 7.35 5.42 10.00
N PRO A 226 8.05 5.29 11.16
CA PRO A 226 7.40 5.09 12.46
C PRO A 226 6.49 6.25 12.88
N LYS A 227 6.71 7.46 12.35
CA LYS A 227 5.97 8.68 12.67
C LYS A 227 4.84 8.97 11.68
N SER A 228 4.61 8.08 10.69
CA SER A 228 3.62 8.27 9.65
C SER A 228 2.21 8.37 10.20
N LYS A 229 1.45 9.31 9.59
CA LYS A 229 0.00 9.43 9.70
C LYS A 229 -0.55 9.38 8.28
N ASN A 230 -1.60 8.60 8.08
CA ASN A 230 -2.15 8.35 6.76
C ASN A 230 -3.43 9.19 6.45
N ASP A 231 -3.62 10.31 7.17
CA ASP A 231 -4.81 11.17 7.10
C ASP A 231 -4.50 12.68 7.19
N ASP A 232 -3.21 13.06 7.29
CA ASP A 232 -2.81 14.44 7.60
C ASP A 232 -2.31 15.24 6.38
N GLY A 233 -2.42 14.69 5.19
CA GLY A 233 -2.05 15.34 3.94
C GLY A 233 -0.55 15.41 3.67
N LEU A 234 0.27 14.64 4.40
CA LEU A 234 1.72 14.66 4.28
C LEU A 234 2.30 13.26 4.08
N LEU A 235 3.31 13.18 3.24
CA LEU A 235 4.13 12.00 3.01
C LEU A 235 5.36 12.03 3.94
N GLU A 236 5.73 10.89 4.47
CA GLU A 236 6.97 10.71 5.22
C GLU A 236 8.11 10.38 4.26
N VAL A 237 9.12 11.24 4.19
CA VAL A 237 10.30 11.03 3.33
C VAL A 237 11.46 10.65 4.22
N CYS A 238 11.88 9.40 4.17
CA CYS A 238 13.04 8.89 4.88
C CYS A 238 14.14 8.51 3.88
N LEU A 239 15.12 9.40 3.70
CA LEU A 239 16.24 9.22 2.78
C LEU A 239 17.49 8.85 3.54
N VAL A 240 18.10 7.73 3.19
CA VAL A 240 19.38 7.26 3.73
C VAL A 240 20.49 7.59 2.73
N LYS A 241 21.44 8.41 3.16
CA LYS A 241 22.65 8.73 2.39
C LYS A 241 23.51 7.48 2.17
N PRO A 242 24.43 7.49 1.18
CA PRO A 242 25.36 6.39 0.99
C PRO A 242 26.14 6.09 2.27
N LEU A 243 26.19 4.82 2.64
CA LEU A 243 26.94 4.35 3.80
C LEU A 243 27.80 3.16 3.46
N SER A 244 28.75 2.83 4.36
CA SER A 244 29.59 1.63 4.20
C SER A 244 28.76 0.35 4.44
N ARG A 245 29.13 -0.73 3.75
CA ARG A 245 28.45 -2.03 3.92
C ARG A 245 28.50 -2.55 5.34
N PHE A 246 29.56 -2.23 6.11
CA PHE A 246 29.68 -2.64 7.52
C PHE A 246 28.70 -1.93 8.45
N ARG A 247 28.23 -0.73 8.11
CA ARG A 247 27.25 0.02 8.91
C ARG A 247 25.81 -0.35 8.58
N PHE A 248 25.57 -0.95 7.42
CA PHE A 248 24.23 -1.28 6.93
C PHE A 248 23.46 -2.24 7.86
N PRO A 249 24.04 -3.34 8.40
CA PRO A 249 23.32 -4.23 9.32
C PRO A 249 22.81 -3.52 10.57
N PHE A 250 23.56 -2.55 11.10
CA PHE A 250 23.13 -1.77 12.28
C PHE A 250 21.98 -0.83 11.93
N LEU A 251 21.98 -0.26 10.72
CA LEU A 251 20.86 0.55 10.24
C LEU A 251 19.59 -0.31 10.11
N ILE A 252 19.67 -1.48 9.48
CA ILE A 252 18.54 -2.37 9.26
C ILE A 252 17.90 -2.79 10.59
N LYS A 253 18.70 -3.11 11.60
CA LYS A 253 18.18 -3.43 12.95
C LYS A 253 17.31 -2.28 13.49
N THR A 254 17.79 -1.03 13.41
CA THR A 254 17.02 0.12 13.90
C THR A 254 15.80 0.43 13.03
N TYR A 255 15.84 0.09 11.73
CA TYR A 255 14.69 0.16 10.84
C TYR A 255 13.58 -0.82 11.26
N THR A 256 13.94 -2.06 11.59
CA THR A 256 12.98 -3.05 12.09
C THR A 256 12.32 -2.58 13.39
N GLU A 257 13.12 -2.01 14.31
CA GLU A 257 12.64 -1.47 15.58
C GLU A 257 11.87 -0.15 15.43
N GLY A 258 12.02 0.58 14.31
CA GLY A 258 11.47 1.92 14.10
C GLY A 258 12.21 3.02 14.86
N SER A 259 13.41 2.71 15.41
CA SER A 259 14.20 3.64 16.22
C SER A 259 15.24 4.45 15.42
N HIS A 260 15.33 4.23 14.11
CA HIS A 260 16.36 4.81 13.25
C HIS A 260 16.28 6.34 13.14
N LEU A 261 15.08 6.95 13.21
CA LEU A 261 14.90 8.39 13.12
C LEU A 261 15.41 9.14 14.37
N ASP A 262 15.32 8.51 15.53
CA ASP A 262 15.68 9.11 16.80
C ASP A 262 17.07 8.66 17.30
N ASN A 263 17.75 7.79 16.52
CA ASN A 263 19.07 7.29 16.89
C ASN A 263 20.18 8.31 16.51
N PRO A 264 20.92 8.87 17.48
CA PRO A 264 21.92 9.88 17.22
C PRO A 264 23.07 9.42 16.31
N LYS A 265 23.35 8.09 16.24
CA LYS A 265 24.37 7.51 15.34
C LYS A 265 24.04 7.68 13.86
N PHE A 266 22.76 7.90 13.53
CA PHE A 266 22.29 8.05 12.15
C PHE A 266 21.85 9.47 11.80
N LYS A 267 21.91 10.43 12.73
CA LYS A 267 21.49 11.83 12.52
C LYS A 267 22.08 12.48 11.25
N ASN A 268 23.33 12.20 10.92
CA ASN A 268 24.00 12.74 9.72
C ASN A 268 23.81 11.85 8.49
N LEU A 269 23.25 10.66 8.66
CA LEU A 269 23.07 9.67 7.61
C LEU A 269 21.65 9.69 7.04
N ILE A 270 20.66 9.95 7.89
CA ILE A 270 19.25 9.97 7.53
C ILE A 270 18.79 11.42 7.37
N VAL A 271 18.16 11.70 6.22
CA VAL A 271 17.38 12.93 6.00
C VAL A 271 15.92 12.56 6.10
N TYR A 272 15.24 13.15 7.07
CA TYR A 272 13.80 12.94 7.27
C TYR A 272 13.06 14.25 7.01
N ARG A 273 12.00 14.18 6.21
CA ARG A 273 11.11 15.31 5.90
C ARG A 273 9.69 14.83 5.80
N ARG A 274 8.77 15.74 6.00
CA ARG A 274 7.34 15.59 5.68
C ARG A 274 7.01 16.53 4.56
N ALA A 275 6.30 16.06 3.54
CA ALA A 275 6.04 16.85 2.34
C ALA A 275 4.69 16.49 1.71
N LYS A 276 4.09 17.43 0.99
CA LYS A 276 2.90 17.19 0.17
C LYS A 276 3.28 16.56 -1.18
N GLN A 277 4.45 16.92 -1.70
CA GLN A 277 4.96 16.43 -2.97
C GLN A 277 6.41 16.02 -2.84
N VAL A 278 6.75 14.90 -3.47
CA VAL A 278 8.14 14.44 -3.62
C VAL A 278 8.47 14.28 -5.10
N VAL A 279 9.53 14.95 -5.56
CA VAL A 279 10.04 14.80 -6.94
C VAL A 279 11.35 14.02 -6.90
N ILE A 280 11.43 12.98 -7.73
CA ILE A 280 12.59 12.11 -7.83
C ILE A 280 13.11 12.17 -9.26
N GLU A 281 14.36 12.58 -9.42
CA GLU A 281 15.07 12.65 -10.71
C GLU A 281 16.15 11.59 -10.75
N GLY A 282 15.95 10.57 -11.57
CA GLY A 282 16.86 9.44 -11.75
C GLY A 282 17.52 9.39 -13.12
N GLY A 283 18.39 8.43 -13.31
CA GLY A 283 19.02 8.15 -14.62
C GLY A 283 18.11 7.30 -15.52
N LYS A 284 18.61 6.97 -16.72
CA LYS A 284 17.87 6.25 -17.79
C LYS A 284 17.16 4.95 -17.35
N ASN A 285 17.71 4.24 -16.37
CA ASN A 285 17.17 2.95 -15.88
C ASN A 285 16.72 3.05 -14.42
N PHE A 286 16.36 4.25 -13.98
CA PHE A 286 15.92 4.46 -12.62
C PHE A 286 14.56 3.80 -12.40
N CYS A 287 14.40 3.14 -11.27
CA CYS A 287 13.14 2.50 -10.90
C CYS A 287 12.79 2.76 -9.44
N VAL A 288 11.49 2.78 -9.20
CA VAL A 288 10.87 2.79 -7.86
C VAL A 288 9.99 1.56 -7.71
N SER A 289 9.73 1.19 -6.49
CA SER A 289 8.73 0.18 -6.13
C SER A 289 7.54 0.89 -5.49
N LEU A 290 6.36 0.75 -6.08
CA LEU A 290 5.07 1.26 -5.59
C LEU A 290 4.31 0.07 -4.97
N ASP A 291 4.24 -0.01 -3.66
CA ASP A 291 3.62 -1.15 -2.94
C ASP A 291 4.06 -2.53 -3.49
N GLY A 292 5.35 -2.65 -3.86
CA GLY A 292 5.93 -3.86 -4.44
C GLY A 292 5.92 -3.94 -5.97
N GLU A 293 5.19 -3.07 -6.69
CA GLU A 293 5.21 -3.00 -8.15
C GLU A 293 6.32 -2.07 -8.66
N ILE A 294 7.09 -2.54 -9.64
CA ILE A 294 8.18 -1.75 -10.22
C ILE A 294 7.65 -0.79 -11.28
N MET A 295 8.03 0.48 -11.16
CA MET A 295 7.85 1.52 -12.15
C MET A 295 9.21 2.07 -12.56
N GLU A 296 9.46 2.17 -13.87
CA GLU A 296 10.68 2.77 -14.42
C GLU A 296 10.35 4.13 -15.04
N ALA A 297 11.04 5.17 -14.58
CA ALA A 297 10.94 6.51 -15.15
C ALA A 297 12.13 7.36 -14.75
N GLN A 298 12.53 8.32 -15.60
CA GLN A 298 13.61 9.26 -15.29
C GLN A 298 13.20 10.33 -14.28
N ARG A 299 11.92 10.69 -14.30
CA ARG A 299 11.32 11.64 -13.36
C ARG A 299 10.01 11.08 -12.83
N ILE A 300 9.90 11.06 -11.53
CA ILE A 300 8.71 10.59 -10.80
C ILE A 300 8.27 11.69 -9.86
N VAL A 301 7.01 12.06 -9.94
CA VAL A 301 6.36 13.00 -9.03
C VAL A 301 5.40 12.19 -8.17
N VAL A 302 5.59 12.24 -6.87
CA VAL A 302 4.71 11.60 -5.89
C VAL A 302 3.95 12.69 -5.15
N ASP A 303 2.66 12.78 -5.40
CA ASP A 303 1.76 13.72 -4.72
C ASP A 303 0.97 12.99 -3.64
N ASN A 304 0.74 13.65 -2.52
CA ASN A 304 -0.26 13.20 -1.56
C ASN A 304 -1.65 13.65 -2.01
N MET A 305 -2.55 12.70 -2.15
CA MET A 305 -3.97 12.96 -2.33
C MET A 305 -4.66 12.81 -0.97
N GLN A 306 -4.83 13.95 -0.29
CA GLN A 306 -5.35 13.99 1.07
C GLN A 306 -6.77 13.45 1.14
N GLN A 307 -6.99 12.49 2.07
CA GLN A 307 -8.30 11.91 2.41
C GLN A 307 -9.10 11.41 1.20
N ALA A 308 -8.38 10.93 0.17
CA ALA A 308 -8.98 10.52 -1.10
C ALA A 308 -9.60 9.12 -1.08
N ILE A 309 -9.39 8.35 -0.02
CA ILE A 309 -9.93 7.00 0.16
C ILE A 309 -10.80 6.95 1.44
N ARG A 310 -11.95 6.29 1.35
CA ARG A 310 -12.76 5.85 2.49
C ARG A 310 -12.31 4.43 2.85
N PHE A 311 -11.50 4.29 3.90
CA PHE A 311 -10.98 3.01 4.36
C PHE A 311 -11.71 2.55 5.62
N VAL A 312 -12.16 1.30 5.62
CA VAL A 312 -12.84 0.71 6.78
C VAL A 312 -11.87 -0.22 7.50
N ALA A 313 -11.54 0.12 8.74
CA ALA A 313 -10.71 -0.69 9.61
C ALA A 313 -11.56 -1.44 10.63
N PRO A 314 -11.26 -2.73 10.91
CA PRO A 314 -11.95 -3.45 11.97
C PRO A 314 -11.70 -2.79 13.33
N THR A 315 -12.74 -2.78 14.18
CA THR A 315 -12.60 -2.33 15.57
C THR A 315 -11.85 -3.37 16.39
N VAL A 316 -10.90 -2.90 17.23
CA VAL A 316 -10.04 -3.74 18.09
C VAL A 316 -10.73 -4.03 19.42
#